data_653f7c0ec657e24ff5d8a6dda7bd282d
#
_entry.id   653f7c0ec657e24ff5d8a6dda7bd282d
#
_cell.length_a   1.000
_cell.length_b   1.000
_cell.length_c   1.000
_cell.angle_alpha   90.00
_cell.angle_beta   90.00
_cell.angle_gamma   90.00
#
_symmetry.space_group_name_H-M   'P 1'
#
loop_
_entity.id
_entity.type
_entity.pdbx_description
1 polymer ?
#
loop_
_entity_poly.entity_id
_entity_poly.type
_entity_poly.pdbx_seq_one_letter_code
_entity_poly.pdbx_strand_id
1 'polypeptide(L)'
;MSQDKFVYPERYEIQEVCENFIKRRHLNQMMQEKGIFGISASTEELSQIMSNCIFDAVTIDDFRKNAIQCSNRNNLSGFLITSSAKDLSVKDIYEKARDNSNLKLSRQYRLGMLVKETRDGKDYFKGKLDYEIRRPGRIQFMDKETGSCEFYMFETKNNEWQVEVDGTRSSDGKEVQKLFTQLMDKSITRIHVLDIDCLKDKQTIEFFDEIIKRGLPDEWKFQDVVALTFRRGRDEVEENIENEDEEKSKTTPLTGIRQAILEGGNLRDNEFVHKFEENGCIFSAMTLEYQNASTPETIHIRAEFKGSPKIFEVSIVNIFENEGLEAKKEQSSLSVKKNLEVRTAFWNNARIIYNEIVSKQ
;
A
#
# COMPACT_ATOMS: atom_id res chain seq x y z
N MET A 1 -28.11 11.51 -16.36
CA MET A 1 -27.65 10.20 -15.83
C MET A 1 -27.67 9.23 -16.99
N SER A 2 -26.53 8.89 -17.57
CA SER A 2 -26.41 7.82 -18.55
C SER A 2 -26.71 6.52 -17.78
N GLN A 3 -27.78 5.82 -18.15
CA GLN A 3 -27.96 4.44 -17.71
C GLN A 3 -26.86 3.63 -18.39
N ASP A 4 -25.79 3.31 -17.65
CA ASP A 4 -24.81 2.34 -18.12
C ASP A 4 -25.57 1.03 -18.35
N LYS A 5 -25.75 0.67 -19.61
CA LYS A 5 -26.37 -0.61 -19.94
C LYS A 5 -25.50 -1.72 -19.38
N PHE A 6 -26.09 -2.58 -18.55
CA PHE A 6 -25.43 -3.80 -18.14
C PHE A 6 -25.09 -4.61 -19.38
N VAL A 7 -23.81 -4.85 -19.60
CA VAL A 7 -23.30 -5.72 -20.66
C VAL A 7 -22.86 -7.01 -19.98
N TYR A 8 -23.44 -8.12 -20.38
CA TYR A 8 -23.03 -9.43 -19.88
C TYR A 8 -21.63 -9.74 -20.42
N PRO A 9 -20.66 -10.11 -19.57
CA PRO A 9 -19.31 -10.44 -20.03
C PRO A 9 -19.32 -11.69 -20.90
N GLU A 10 -18.42 -11.72 -21.87
CA GLU A 10 -18.21 -12.91 -22.68
C GLU A 10 -17.47 -14.00 -21.87
N ARG A 11 -17.63 -15.25 -22.29
CA ARG A 11 -17.05 -16.40 -21.61
C ARG A 11 -15.55 -16.29 -21.40
N TYR A 12 -14.80 -15.81 -22.39
CA TYR A 12 -13.37 -15.62 -22.28
C TYR A 12 -12.99 -14.52 -21.28
N GLU A 13 -13.81 -13.48 -21.12
CA GLU A 13 -13.58 -12.41 -20.15
C GLU A 13 -13.71 -12.95 -18.70
N ILE A 14 -14.73 -13.79 -18.45
CA ILE A 14 -14.90 -14.45 -17.15
C ILE A 14 -13.70 -15.34 -16.85
N GLN A 15 -13.26 -16.15 -17.83
CA GLN A 15 -12.11 -17.02 -17.67
C GLN A 15 -10.83 -16.23 -17.33
N GLU A 16 -10.53 -15.20 -18.12
CA GLU A 16 -9.35 -14.36 -17.94
C GLU A 16 -9.35 -13.65 -16.57
N VAL A 17 -10.53 -13.19 -16.12
CA VAL A 17 -10.64 -12.58 -14.78
C VAL A 17 -10.40 -13.59 -13.68
N CYS A 18 -10.95 -14.79 -13.80
CA CYS A 18 -10.75 -15.86 -12.83
C CYS A 18 -9.26 -16.28 -12.75
N GLU A 19 -8.57 -16.36 -13.90
CA GLU A 19 -7.16 -16.78 -13.96
C GLU A 19 -6.21 -15.72 -13.41
N ASN A 20 -6.46 -14.45 -13.76
CA ASN A 20 -5.47 -13.39 -13.54
C ASN A 20 -5.76 -12.49 -12.35
N PHE A 21 -7.02 -12.42 -11.88
CA PHE A 21 -7.43 -11.43 -10.88
C PHE A 21 -8.05 -12.03 -9.61
N ILE A 22 -8.55 -13.27 -9.66
CA ILE A 22 -9.19 -13.89 -8.50
C ILE A 22 -8.29 -14.98 -7.92
N LYS A 23 -8.04 -14.91 -6.62
CA LYS A 23 -7.26 -15.94 -5.94
C LYS A 23 -8.05 -17.26 -5.91
N ARG A 24 -7.35 -18.40 -6.09
CA ARG A 24 -7.92 -19.76 -6.09
C ARG A 24 -8.89 -20.01 -4.93
N ARG A 25 -8.57 -19.55 -3.73
CA ARG A 25 -9.43 -19.68 -2.55
C ARG A 25 -10.81 -19.03 -2.77
N HIS A 26 -10.83 -17.82 -3.32
CA HIS A 26 -12.08 -17.11 -3.59
C HIS A 26 -12.87 -17.76 -4.72
N LEU A 27 -12.19 -18.28 -5.76
CA LEU A 27 -12.83 -19.07 -6.80
C LEU A 27 -13.54 -20.31 -6.21
N ASN A 28 -12.83 -21.07 -5.36
CA ASN A 28 -13.41 -22.21 -4.69
C ASN A 28 -14.63 -21.84 -3.84
N GLN A 29 -14.55 -20.74 -3.09
CA GLN A 29 -15.68 -20.27 -2.29
C GLN A 29 -16.88 -19.91 -3.17
N MET A 30 -16.68 -19.15 -4.23
CA MET A 30 -17.73 -18.77 -5.18
C MET A 30 -18.38 -19.99 -5.85
N MET A 31 -17.57 -21.00 -6.19
CA MET A 31 -18.07 -22.26 -6.72
C MET A 31 -18.91 -23.03 -5.70
N GLN A 32 -18.44 -23.13 -4.45
CA GLN A 32 -19.17 -23.79 -3.36
C GLN A 32 -20.52 -23.11 -3.10
N GLU A 33 -20.58 -21.78 -3.13
CA GLU A 33 -21.83 -21.01 -3.01
C GLU A 33 -22.83 -21.33 -4.13
N LYS A 34 -22.33 -21.74 -5.30
CA LYS A 34 -23.15 -22.22 -6.44
C LYS A 34 -23.38 -23.74 -6.42
N GLY A 35 -22.97 -24.46 -5.37
CA GLY A 35 -23.10 -25.90 -5.27
C GLY A 35 -22.11 -26.68 -6.14
N ILE A 36 -21.05 -26.06 -6.64
CA ILE A 36 -20.01 -26.69 -7.44
C ILE A 36 -18.81 -26.97 -6.54
N PHE A 37 -18.47 -28.24 -6.40
CA PHE A 37 -17.38 -28.71 -5.55
C PHE A 37 -16.26 -29.25 -6.44
N GLY A 38 -15.17 -28.46 -6.60
CA GLY A 38 -13.96 -28.88 -7.29
C GLY A 38 -12.93 -29.43 -6.30
N ILE A 39 -12.57 -30.69 -6.42
CA ILE A 39 -11.49 -31.30 -5.63
C ILE A 39 -10.22 -31.25 -6.47
N SER A 40 -9.15 -30.63 -5.93
CA SER A 40 -7.80 -30.59 -6.52
C SER A 40 -7.68 -29.93 -7.90
N ALA A 41 -8.67 -29.18 -8.37
CA ALA A 41 -8.57 -28.50 -9.64
C ALA A 41 -7.53 -27.34 -9.58
N SER A 42 -6.76 -27.18 -10.65
CA SER A 42 -5.88 -26.02 -10.85
C SER A 42 -6.69 -24.72 -10.97
N THR A 43 -6.07 -23.56 -10.83
CA THR A 43 -6.77 -22.27 -11.07
C THR A 43 -7.33 -22.20 -12.48
N GLU A 44 -6.60 -22.72 -13.46
CA GLU A 44 -7.01 -22.78 -14.86
C GLU A 44 -8.28 -23.66 -15.06
N GLU A 45 -8.30 -24.86 -14.48
CA GLU A 45 -9.47 -25.74 -14.53
C GLU A 45 -10.70 -25.11 -13.85
N LEU A 46 -10.51 -24.48 -12.68
CA LEU A 46 -11.58 -23.75 -11.98
C LEU A 46 -12.10 -22.59 -12.83
N SER A 47 -11.21 -21.86 -13.49
CA SER A 47 -11.58 -20.74 -14.37
C SER A 47 -12.36 -21.19 -15.59
N GLN A 48 -11.98 -22.34 -16.17
CA GLN A 48 -12.75 -22.97 -17.26
C GLN A 48 -14.14 -23.38 -16.81
N ILE A 49 -14.26 -24.00 -15.64
CA ILE A 49 -15.56 -24.38 -15.10
C ILE A 49 -16.43 -23.15 -14.88
N MET A 50 -15.87 -22.12 -14.22
CA MET A 50 -16.58 -20.88 -13.95
C MET A 50 -17.02 -20.15 -15.22
N SER A 51 -16.17 -20.10 -16.24
CA SER A 51 -16.49 -19.45 -17.51
C SER A 51 -17.66 -20.14 -18.28
N ASN A 52 -17.96 -21.40 -17.96
CA ASN A 52 -19.06 -22.15 -18.54
C ASN A 52 -20.38 -21.98 -17.77
N CYS A 53 -20.36 -21.35 -16.60
CA CYS A 53 -21.56 -21.11 -15.81
C CYS A 53 -22.30 -19.86 -16.32
N ILE A 54 -23.61 -19.86 -16.13
CA ILE A 54 -24.46 -18.68 -16.37
C ILE A 54 -24.66 -17.99 -15.02
N PHE A 55 -24.40 -16.70 -14.97
CA PHE A 55 -24.51 -15.90 -13.76
C PHE A 55 -25.57 -14.81 -13.93
N ASP A 56 -26.23 -14.46 -12.86
CA ASP A 56 -27.07 -13.27 -12.81
C ASP A 56 -26.21 -11.99 -12.70
N ALA A 57 -26.84 -10.85 -12.90
CA ALA A 57 -26.16 -9.54 -12.87
C ALA A 57 -25.51 -9.25 -11.52
N VAL A 58 -26.08 -9.73 -10.40
CA VAL A 58 -25.52 -9.55 -9.06
C VAL A 58 -24.25 -10.37 -8.91
N THR A 59 -24.25 -11.62 -9.31
CA THR A 59 -23.06 -12.47 -9.30
C THR A 59 -21.94 -11.92 -10.16
N ILE A 60 -22.26 -11.38 -11.34
CA ILE A 60 -21.26 -10.73 -12.22
C ILE A 60 -20.66 -9.48 -11.55
N ASP A 61 -21.48 -8.68 -10.87
CA ASP A 61 -20.96 -7.51 -10.12
C ASP A 61 -20.10 -7.94 -8.93
N ASP A 62 -20.45 -9.03 -8.26
CA ASP A 62 -19.62 -9.60 -7.18
C ASP A 62 -18.31 -10.20 -7.71
N PHE A 63 -18.31 -10.81 -8.91
CA PHE A 63 -17.09 -11.21 -9.59
C PHE A 63 -16.15 -10.02 -9.82
N ARG A 64 -16.69 -8.94 -10.34
CA ARG A 64 -15.93 -7.71 -10.58
C ARG A 64 -15.36 -7.15 -9.29
N LYS A 65 -16.16 -7.06 -8.23
CA LYS A 65 -15.73 -6.58 -6.92
C LYS A 65 -14.62 -7.46 -6.34
N ASN A 66 -14.79 -8.78 -6.38
CA ASN A 66 -13.79 -9.74 -5.90
C ASN A 66 -12.48 -9.64 -6.69
N ALA A 67 -12.55 -9.52 -8.02
CA ALA A 67 -11.38 -9.34 -8.86
C ALA A 67 -10.62 -8.04 -8.52
N ILE A 68 -11.34 -6.95 -8.31
CA ILE A 68 -10.76 -5.66 -7.89
C ILE A 68 -10.14 -5.79 -6.50
N GLN A 69 -10.82 -6.41 -5.53
CA GLN A 69 -10.31 -6.61 -4.17
C GLN A 69 -9.08 -7.50 -4.14
N CYS A 70 -9.05 -8.57 -4.92
CA CYS A 70 -7.90 -9.46 -5.01
C CYS A 70 -6.69 -8.81 -5.70
N SER A 71 -6.93 -7.89 -6.65
CA SER A 71 -5.88 -7.16 -7.34
C SER A 71 -5.35 -5.96 -6.53
N ASN A 72 -6.17 -5.42 -5.65
CA ASN A 72 -5.85 -4.26 -4.83
C ASN A 72 -5.40 -4.72 -3.44
N ARG A 73 -4.23 -4.25 -3.00
CA ARG A 73 -3.74 -4.47 -1.64
C ARG A 73 -4.15 -3.27 -0.79
N ASN A 74 -4.63 -3.52 0.42
CA ASN A 74 -4.85 -2.45 1.37
C ASN A 74 -3.50 -1.86 1.78
N ASN A 75 -3.27 -0.61 1.40
CA ASN A 75 -2.07 0.14 1.71
C ASN A 75 -2.39 1.17 2.79
N LEU A 76 -1.52 1.28 3.77
CA LEU A 76 -1.54 2.39 4.71
C LEU A 76 -0.46 3.38 4.33
N SER A 77 -0.84 4.62 4.12
CA SER A 77 0.06 5.75 4.00
C SER A 77 -0.35 6.84 5.00
N GLY A 78 0.42 7.91 5.11
CA GLY A 78 0.05 8.98 6.01
C GLY A 78 0.99 10.17 5.94
N PHE A 79 0.64 11.20 6.69
CA PHE A 79 1.42 12.43 6.82
C PHE A 79 1.09 13.14 8.13
N LEU A 80 1.97 14.06 8.53
CA LEU A 80 1.75 14.93 9.66
C LEU A 80 1.36 16.31 9.18
N ILE A 81 0.55 16.97 9.97
CA ILE A 81 0.19 18.38 9.79
C ILE A 81 0.64 19.12 11.04
N THR A 82 1.43 20.16 10.87
CA THR A 82 1.81 21.07 11.95
C THR A 82 1.23 22.44 11.71
N SER A 83 0.80 23.13 12.76
CA SER A 83 0.29 24.49 12.67
C SER A 83 1.04 25.42 13.61
N SER A 84 1.33 26.63 13.12
CA SER A 84 1.81 27.72 13.97
C SER A 84 0.68 28.49 14.69
N ALA A 85 -0.56 28.29 14.24
CA ALA A 85 -1.74 28.84 14.92
C ALA A 85 -2.09 28.01 16.16
N LYS A 86 -2.25 28.70 17.30
CA LYS A 86 -2.56 28.04 18.60
C LYS A 86 -3.95 27.40 18.67
N ASP A 87 -4.85 27.77 17.76
CA ASP A 87 -6.28 27.47 17.87
C ASP A 87 -6.85 26.67 16.69
N LEU A 88 -5.99 26.03 15.86
CA LEU A 88 -6.50 25.16 14.81
C LEU A 88 -7.05 23.87 15.44
N SER A 89 -8.35 23.68 15.40
CA SER A 89 -8.99 22.48 15.93
C SER A 89 -9.40 21.52 14.81
N VAL A 90 -9.52 20.22 15.14
CA VAL A 90 -10.09 19.20 14.23
C VAL A 90 -11.49 19.63 13.78
N LYS A 91 -12.24 20.30 14.67
CA LYS A 91 -13.58 20.82 14.38
C LYS A 91 -13.57 21.86 13.24
N ASP A 92 -12.62 22.79 13.24
CA ASP A 92 -12.54 23.85 12.21
C ASP A 92 -12.23 23.25 10.85
N ILE A 93 -11.37 22.23 10.79
CA ILE A 93 -11.07 21.51 9.55
C ILE A 93 -12.33 20.77 9.06
N TYR A 94 -13.06 20.14 9.98
CA TYR A 94 -14.31 19.45 9.67
C TYR A 94 -15.36 20.40 9.08
N GLU A 95 -15.58 21.51 9.73
CA GLU A 95 -16.57 22.50 9.28
C GLU A 95 -16.19 23.06 7.89
N LYS A 96 -14.92 23.39 7.69
CA LYS A 96 -14.42 23.81 6.36
C LYS A 96 -14.62 22.74 5.30
N ALA A 97 -14.37 21.47 5.61
CA ALA A 97 -14.55 20.38 4.65
C ALA A 97 -16.03 20.18 4.31
N ARG A 98 -16.92 20.25 5.32
CA ARG A 98 -18.35 20.10 5.14
C ARG A 98 -18.95 21.23 4.30
N ASP A 99 -18.53 22.45 4.56
CA ASP A 99 -19.14 23.65 3.95
C ASP A 99 -18.50 23.99 2.58
N ASN A 100 -17.41 23.28 2.20
CA ASN A 100 -16.67 23.60 0.98
C ASN A 100 -17.09 22.74 -0.20
N SER A 101 -18.17 23.17 -0.90
CA SER A 101 -18.63 22.53 -2.14
C SER A 101 -17.65 22.64 -3.32
N ASN A 102 -16.59 23.46 -3.18
CA ASN A 102 -15.62 23.76 -4.23
C ASN A 102 -14.30 23.01 -4.13
N LEU A 103 -14.24 21.92 -3.34
CA LEU A 103 -13.04 21.08 -3.24
C LEU A 103 -12.66 20.50 -4.61
N LYS A 104 -11.48 20.89 -5.09
CA LYS A 104 -10.94 20.43 -6.37
C LYS A 104 -10.11 19.16 -6.20
N LEU A 105 -10.78 18.04 -5.96
CA LEU A 105 -10.16 16.73 -6.07
C LEU A 105 -9.95 16.36 -7.53
N SER A 106 -9.13 15.34 -7.80
CA SER A 106 -9.03 14.78 -9.15
C SER A 106 -10.42 14.30 -9.61
N ARG A 107 -10.71 14.41 -10.90
CA ARG A 107 -12.06 14.11 -11.46
C ARG A 107 -12.62 12.74 -11.07
N GLN A 108 -11.74 11.86 -10.67
CA GLN A 108 -12.05 10.47 -10.29
C GLN A 108 -12.46 10.33 -8.81
N TYR A 109 -12.14 11.33 -7.96
CA TYR A 109 -12.37 11.26 -6.51
C TYR A 109 -13.46 12.21 -6.06
N ARG A 110 -14.25 11.76 -5.08
CA ARG A 110 -15.30 12.56 -4.44
C ARG A 110 -15.24 12.34 -2.93
N LEU A 111 -15.43 13.40 -2.16
CA LEU A 111 -15.61 13.29 -0.71
C LEU A 111 -17.00 12.68 -0.46
N GLY A 112 -17.01 11.43 0.03
CA GLY A 112 -18.27 10.69 0.28
C GLY A 112 -18.79 10.93 1.69
N MET A 113 -17.95 10.72 2.71
CA MET A 113 -18.35 10.81 4.11
C MET A 113 -17.31 11.55 4.93
N LEU A 114 -17.80 12.26 5.94
CA LEU A 114 -16.98 12.95 6.91
C LEU A 114 -17.69 12.91 8.26
N VAL A 115 -17.08 12.24 9.26
CA VAL A 115 -17.68 12.03 10.58
C VAL A 115 -16.65 12.35 11.67
N LYS A 116 -17.10 13.00 12.73
CA LYS A 116 -16.32 13.17 13.95
C LYS A 116 -16.68 12.02 14.90
N GLU A 117 -15.69 11.26 15.33
CA GLU A 117 -15.82 10.19 16.31
C GLU A 117 -14.96 10.52 17.54
N THR A 118 -15.38 10.10 18.72
CA THR A 118 -14.55 10.17 19.93
C THR A 118 -14.20 8.76 20.37
N ARG A 119 -12.89 8.45 20.46
CA ARG A 119 -12.37 7.16 20.94
C ARG A 119 -11.40 7.42 22.07
N ASP A 120 -11.55 6.74 23.18
CA ASP A 120 -10.67 6.86 24.37
C ASP A 120 -10.47 8.32 24.84
N GLY A 121 -11.54 9.13 24.73
CA GLY A 121 -11.52 10.54 25.13
C GLY A 121 -10.81 11.47 24.15
N LYS A 122 -10.38 10.98 22.98
CA LYS A 122 -9.77 11.76 21.91
C LYS A 122 -10.71 11.92 20.72
N ASP A 123 -10.71 13.09 20.13
CA ASP A 123 -11.46 13.38 18.93
C ASP A 123 -10.72 12.85 17.69
N TYR A 124 -11.40 12.02 16.95
CA TYR A 124 -10.97 11.51 15.64
C TYR A 124 -11.88 12.08 14.56
N PHE A 125 -11.27 12.37 13.47
CA PHE A 125 -11.95 12.78 12.26
C PHE A 125 -11.79 11.66 11.23
N LYS A 126 -12.90 11.00 10.91
CA LYS A 126 -12.93 9.94 9.90
C LYS A 126 -13.54 10.49 8.62
N GLY A 127 -12.86 10.30 7.50
CA GLY A 127 -13.36 10.63 6.18
C GLY A 127 -13.26 9.47 5.21
N LYS A 128 -14.02 9.57 4.13
CA LYS A 128 -14.03 8.61 3.03
C LYS A 128 -14.00 9.36 1.71
N LEU A 129 -13.05 9.00 0.86
CA LEU A 129 -13.05 9.41 -0.54
C LEU A 129 -13.51 8.25 -1.40
N ASP A 130 -14.59 8.45 -2.14
CA ASP A 130 -15.04 7.49 -3.14
C ASP A 130 -14.40 7.83 -4.49
N TYR A 131 -14.05 6.81 -5.28
CA TYR A 131 -13.50 7.02 -6.61
C TYR A 131 -14.13 6.12 -7.67
N GLU A 132 -14.10 6.62 -8.89
CA GLU A 132 -14.48 5.90 -10.09
C GLU A 132 -13.40 6.12 -11.17
N ILE A 133 -12.80 5.04 -11.63
CA ILE A 133 -11.69 5.09 -12.59
C ILE A 133 -12.05 4.25 -13.79
N ARG A 134 -11.80 4.80 -14.97
CA ARG A 134 -11.87 4.07 -16.22
C ARG A 134 -10.47 3.70 -16.68
N ARG A 135 -10.28 2.43 -17.01
CA ARG A 135 -9.02 1.88 -17.51
C ARG A 135 -9.25 1.30 -18.91
N PRO A 136 -9.26 2.14 -19.95
CA PRO A 136 -9.45 1.66 -21.31
C PRO A 136 -8.35 0.65 -21.68
N GLY A 137 -8.72 -0.41 -22.39
CA GLY A 137 -7.82 -1.47 -22.83
C GLY A 137 -7.74 -2.69 -21.93
N ARG A 138 -8.50 -2.74 -20.83
CA ARG A 138 -8.78 -3.97 -20.09
C ARG A 138 -10.03 -4.65 -20.63
N ILE A 139 -10.29 -5.84 -20.11
CA ILE A 139 -11.53 -6.58 -20.33
C ILE A 139 -12.73 -5.65 -20.09
N GLN A 140 -13.68 -5.60 -21.01
CA GLN A 140 -14.73 -4.58 -21.06
C GLN A 140 -15.50 -4.45 -19.72
N PHE A 141 -15.82 -5.58 -19.07
CA PHE A 141 -16.56 -5.52 -17.82
C PHE A 141 -15.69 -5.10 -16.60
N MET A 142 -14.35 -5.02 -16.78
CA MET A 142 -13.38 -4.48 -15.81
C MET A 142 -12.93 -3.05 -16.12
N ASP A 143 -13.45 -2.43 -17.19
CA ASP A 143 -13.06 -1.07 -17.62
C ASP A 143 -13.32 -0.01 -16.56
N LYS A 144 -14.32 -0.25 -15.70
CA LYS A 144 -14.73 0.65 -14.64
C LYS A 144 -14.41 0.07 -13.28
N GLU A 145 -13.47 0.70 -12.58
CA GLU A 145 -13.14 0.40 -11.20
C GLU A 145 -13.77 1.45 -10.28
N THR A 146 -14.61 0.99 -9.36
CA THR A 146 -15.15 1.81 -8.27
C THR A 146 -14.57 1.35 -6.95
N GLY A 147 -14.24 2.28 -6.09
CA GLY A 147 -13.69 1.96 -4.77
C GLY A 147 -13.72 3.16 -3.86
N SER A 148 -13.11 3.01 -2.71
CA SER A 148 -12.98 4.09 -1.74
C SER A 148 -11.71 3.93 -0.93
N CYS A 149 -11.19 5.04 -0.39
CA CYS A 149 -10.21 5.02 0.67
C CYS A 149 -10.78 5.72 1.92
N GLU A 150 -10.41 5.22 3.07
CA GLU A 150 -10.72 5.85 4.35
C GLU A 150 -9.50 6.62 4.86
N PHE A 151 -9.73 7.72 5.53
CA PHE A 151 -8.67 8.44 6.22
C PHE A 151 -9.10 8.82 7.62
N TYR A 152 -8.13 8.87 8.52
CA TYR A 152 -8.32 9.16 9.94
C TYR A 152 -7.37 10.28 10.32
N MET A 153 -7.89 11.35 10.92
CA MET A 153 -7.09 12.44 11.45
C MET A 153 -7.28 12.55 12.95
N PHE A 154 -6.19 12.69 13.69
CA PHE A 154 -6.21 12.85 15.15
C PHE A 154 -5.01 13.67 15.61
N GLU A 155 -5.17 14.33 16.75
CA GLU A 155 -4.12 15.11 17.37
C GLU A 155 -3.11 14.20 18.07
N THR A 156 -1.82 14.36 17.77
CA THR A 156 -0.72 13.64 18.41
C THR A 156 -0.08 14.44 19.54
N LYS A 157 0.10 15.74 19.31
CA LYS A 157 0.62 16.74 20.25
C LYS A 157 -0.06 18.06 19.97
N ASN A 158 0.12 19.03 20.86
CA ASN A 158 -0.41 20.37 20.64
C ASN A 158 0.02 20.92 19.26
N ASN A 159 -0.95 21.25 18.42
CA ASN A 159 -0.77 21.77 17.07
C ASN A 159 -0.09 20.80 16.08
N GLU A 160 -0.07 19.50 16.37
CA GLU A 160 0.40 18.45 15.48
C GLU A 160 -0.71 17.39 15.32
N TRP A 161 -1.09 17.13 14.09
CA TRP A 161 -2.09 16.11 13.73
C TRP A 161 -1.46 15.07 12.81
N GLN A 162 -1.85 13.85 13.03
CA GLN A 162 -1.53 12.74 12.14
C GLN A 162 -2.73 12.43 11.26
N VAL A 163 -2.47 12.25 9.97
CA VAL A 163 -3.45 11.75 9.01
C VAL A 163 -2.97 10.39 8.53
N GLU A 164 -3.79 9.37 8.74
CA GLU A 164 -3.61 8.02 8.23
C GLU A 164 -4.58 7.78 7.09
N VAL A 165 -4.12 7.16 6.02
CA VAL A 165 -4.93 6.87 4.83
C VAL A 165 -4.89 5.38 4.58
N ASP A 166 -6.02 4.71 4.80
CA ASP A 166 -6.24 3.31 4.46
C ASP A 166 -6.88 3.23 3.09
N GLY A 167 -6.05 2.96 2.10
CA GLY A 167 -6.43 2.93 0.69
C GLY A 167 -6.03 1.63 0.02
N THR A 168 -6.39 1.52 -1.23
CA THR A 168 -6.02 0.39 -2.09
C THR A 168 -5.04 0.80 -3.19
N ARG A 169 -4.78 2.09 -3.32
CA ARG A 169 -4.01 2.70 -4.40
C ARG A 169 -3.02 3.73 -3.86
N SER A 170 -1.84 3.79 -4.47
CA SER A 170 -0.82 4.79 -4.12
C SER A 170 -1.28 6.25 -4.39
N SER A 171 -2.32 6.44 -5.23
CA SER A 171 -2.92 7.75 -5.45
C SER A 171 -3.81 8.23 -4.30
N ASP A 172 -4.32 7.32 -3.47
CA ASP A 172 -5.26 7.65 -2.40
C ASP A 172 -4.64 8.59 -1.37
N GLY A 173 -3.43 8.28 -0.90
CA GLY A 173 -2.69 9.16 0.02
C GLY A 173 -2.48 10.58 -0.52
N LYS A 174 -2.20 10.70 -1.82
CA LYS A 174 -2.02 12.00 -2.49
C LYS A 174 -3.31 12.79 -2.59
N GLU A 175 -4.43 12.14 -2.91
CA GLU A 175 -5.72 12.83 -3.00
C GLU A 175 -6.19 13.30 -1.62
N VAL A 176 -5.96 12.50 -0.56
CA VAL A 176 -6.20 12.93 0.82
C VAL A 176 -5.28 14.09 1.20
N GLN A 177 -3.99 14.03 0.89
CA GLN A 177 -3.07 15.14 1.13
C GLN A 177 -3.51 16.42 0.40
N LYS A 178 -3.95 16.29 -0.85
CA LYS A 178 -4.47 17.40 -1.66
C LYS A 178 -5.76 18.00 -1.06
N LEU A 179 -6.64 17.16 -0.51
CA LEU A 179 -7.82 17.59 0.24
C LEU A 179 -7.39 18.49 1.40
N PHE A 180 -6.51 18.02 2.27
CA PHE A 180 -6.05 18.80 3.41
C PHE A 180 -5.29 20.07 3.01
N THR A 181 -4.50 20.03 1.94
CA THR A 181 -3.82 21.23 1.40
C THR A 181 -4.80 22.32 0.96
N GLN A 182 -6.01 21.94 0.55
CA GLN A 182 -7.07 22.93 0.17
C GLN A 182 -7.86 23.44 1.38
N LEU A 183 -8.02 22.59 2.40
CA LEU A 183 -8.76 22.94 3.61
C LEU A 183 -7.97 23.84 4.56
N MET A 184 -6.63 23.77 4.48
CA MET A 184 -5.74 24.46 5.42
C MET A 184 -5.15 25.72 4.82
N ASP A 185 -4.90 26.68 5.70
CA ASP A 185 -4.17 27.89 5.34
C ASP A 185 -2.68 27.58 5.25
N LYS A 186 -2.11 27.66 4.06
CA LYS A 186 -0.68 27.38 3.78
C LYS A 186 0.28 28.33 4.49
N SER A 187 -0.19 29.48 4.96
CA SER A 187 0.64 30.44 5.68
C SER A 187 0.95 30.00 7.11
N ILE A 188 0.08 29.19 7.70
CA ILE A 188 0.15 28.76 9.10
C ILE A 188 0.29 27.24 9.29
N THR A 189 0.08 26.45 8.22
CA THR A 189 0.11 24.97 8.29
C THR A 189 1.16 24.40 7.34
N ARG A 190 1.83 23.34 7.79
CA ARG A 190 2.79 22.57 6.99
C ARG A 190 2.39 21.09 7.01
N ILE A 191 2.52 20.44 5.86
CA ILE A 191 2.31 19.00 5.71
C ILE A 191 3.69 18.33 5.57
N HIS A 192 3.95 17.37 6.44
CA HIS A 192 5.18 16.59 6.47
C HIS A 192 4.88 15.15 6.04
N VAL A 193 5.45 14.73 4.94
CA VAL A 193 5.35 13.36 4.41
C VAL A 193 6.67 12.62 4.67
N LEU A 194 6.60 11.30 4.74
CA LEU A 194 7.81 10.48 4.66
C LEU A 194 8.21 10.41 3.18
N ASP A 195 9.20 11.20 2.82
CA ASP A 195 9.69 11.32 1.45
C ASP A 195 11.12 10.78 1.37
N ILE A 196 11.32 9.77 0.53
CA ILE A 196 12.66 9.20 0.30
C ILE A 196 13.62 10.26 -0.28
N ASP A 197 13.06 11.28 -0.93
CA ASP A 197 13.87 12.33 -1.55
C ASP A 197 14.50 13.28 -0.52
N CYS A 198 14.07 13.23 0.72
CA CYS A 198 14.70 13.89 1.86
C CYS A 198 15.81 13.07 2.54
N LEU A 199 15.97 11.79 2.17
CA LEU A 199 17.01 10.92 2.70
C LEU A 199 18.20 10.85 1.73
N LYS A 200 19.42 10.94 2.23
CA LYS A 200 20.64 10.59 1.48
C LYS A 200 20.65 9.06 1.23
N ASP A 201 21.40 8.62 0.21
CA ASP A 201 21.44 7.22 -0.17
C ASP A 201 21.79 6.28 1.01
N LYS A 202 22.81 6.60 1.80
CA LYS A 202 23.15 5.85 3.02
C LYS A 202 22.08 5.89 4.09
N GLN A 203 21.38 7.01 4.23
CA GLN A 203 20.26 7.14 5.18
C GLN A 203 19.04 6.34 4.77
N THR A 204 18.85 6.13 3.46
CA THR A 204 17.78 5.24 2.97
C THR A 204 18.05 3.79 3.39
N ILE A 205 19.30 3.32 3.32
CA ILE A 205 19.69 2.00 3.80
C ILE A 205 19.52 1.93 5.33
N GLU A 206 20.03 2.92 6.08
CA GLU A 206 19.85 3.01 7.55
C GLU A 206 18.38 2.97 7.95
N PHE A 207 17.50 3.65 7.20
CA PHE A 207 16.05 3.65 7.45
C PHE A 207 15.44 2.24 7.38
N PHE A 208 15.75 1.49 6.32
CA PHE A 208 15.24 0.13 6.18
C PHE A 208 15.87 -0.83 7.20
N ASP A 209 17.14 -0.69 7.54
CA ASP A 209 17.82 -1.50 8.56
C ASP A 209 17.22 -1.25 9.96
N GLU A 210 16.88 0.00 10.28
CA GLU A 210 16.20 0.31 11.55
C GLU A 210 14.74 -0.18 11.56
N ILE A 211 14.06 -0.21 10.42
CA ILE A 211 12.73 -0.83 10.30
C ILE A 211 12.78 -2.34 10.59
N ILE A 212 13.81 -3.06 10.14
CA ILE A 212 14.01 -4.48 10.48
C ILE A 212 14.01 -4.67 11.99
N LYS A 213 14.69 -3.80 12.72
CA LYS A 213 14.85 -3.90 14.18
C LYS A 213 13.63 -3.44 14.97
N ARG A 214 12.93 -2.42 14.50
CA ARG A 214 11.92 -1.68 15.27
C ARG A 214 10.57 -1.51 14.55
N GLY A 215 10.35 -2.21 13.43
CA GLY A 215 9.16 -2.01 12.59
C GLY A 215 7.85 -2.37 13.27
N LEU A 216 7.83 -3.43 14.05
CA LEU A 216 6.66 -3.85 14.82
C LEU A 216 6.98 -3.97 16.32
N PRO A 217 5.95 -3.88 17.21
CA PRO A 217 6.11 -4.13 18.64
C PRO A 217 6.42 -5.60 18.92
N ASP A 218 6.88 -5.90 20.15
CA ASP A 218 7.34 -7.22 20.62
C ASP A 218 6.36 -8.39 20.43
N GLU A 219 5.08 -8.09 20.24
CA GLU A 219 4.07 -9.10 19.89
C GLU A 219 4.41 -9.79 18.56
N TRP A 220 5.11 -9.11 17.67
CA TRP A 220 5.52 -9.59 16.36
C TRP A 220 7.04 -9.70 16.28
N LYS A 221 7.54 -10.93 16.22
CA LYS A 221 8.97 -11.20 16.12
C LYS A 221 9.41 -11.22 14.66
N PHE A 222 10.37 -10.39 14.33
CA PHE A 222 11.02 -10.42 13.02
C PHE A 222 11.66 -11.79 12.78
N GLN A 223 11.46 -12.34 11.60
CA GLN A 223 12.01 -13.61 11.16
C GLN A 223 13.03 -13.44 10.03
N ASP A 224 12.61 -12.78 8.94
CA ASP A 224 13.44 -12.71 7.74
C ASP A 224 13.05 -11.52 6.83
N VAL A 225 13.95 -11.22 5.89
CA VAL A 225 13.72 -10.34 4.75
C VAL A 225 13.48 -11.20 3.53
N VAL A 226 12.23 -11.29 3.08
CA VAL A 226 11.80 -12.23 2.02
C VAL A 226 11.76 -11.61 0.62
N ALA A 227 11.77 -10.29 0.51
CA ALA A 227 11.94 -9.59 -0.76
C ALA A 227 12.57 -8.22 -0.59
N LEU A 228 13.45 -7.87 -1.51
CA LEU A 228 14.12 -6.58 -1.60
C LEU A 228 13.94 -5.99 -2.99
N THR A 229 13.67 -4.69 -3.05
CA THR A 229 13.67 -3.93 -4.30
C THR A 229 14.74 -2.85 -4.22
N PHE A 230 15.70 -2.93 -5.13
CA PHE A 230 16.77 -1.96 -5.28
C PHE A 230 16.44 -0.98 -6.39
N ARG A 231 16.94 0.24 -6.24
CA ARG A 231 17.05 1.23 -7.30
C ARG A 231 18.43 1.86 -7.26
N ARG A 232 18.87 2.46 -8.37
CA ARG A 232 20.11 3.22 -8.40
C ARG A 232 19.99 4.46 -7.54
N GLY A 233 21.01 4.74 -6.74
CA GLY A 233 21.12 5.94 -5.91
C GLY A 233 21.27 7.21 -6.77
N ARG A 234 21.12 8.38 -6.16
CA ARG A 234 21.17 9.67 -6.88
C ARG A 234 22.57 10.11 -7.11
N ASP A 235 23.44 9.90 -6.12
CA ASP A 235 24.83 10.38 -6.15
C ASP A 235 25.58 9.83 -7.39
N GLU A 236 25.28 8.58 -7.81
CA GLU A 236 25.87 8.02 -9.03
C GLU A 236 25.26 8.53 -10.35
N VAL A 237 24.02 9.02 -10.32
CA VAL A 237 23.39 9.55 -11.53
C VAL A 237 23.99 10.92 -11.88
N GLU A 238 24.32 11.73 -10.88
CA GLU A 238 24.94 13.04 -11.09
C GLU A 238 26.40 12.91 -11.57
N GLU A 239 27.20 12.00 -10.98
CA GLU A 239 28.58 11.76 -11.42
C GLU A 239 28.68 11.22 -12.86
N ASN A 240 27.70 10.43 -13.33
CA ASN A 240 27.71 9.91 -14.70
C ASN A 240 27.27 10.94 -15.76
N ILE A 241 26.56 12.00 -15.38
CA ILE A 241 26.20 13.08 -16.31
C ILE A 241 27.39 14.03 -16.53
N GLU A 242 28.22 14.24 -15.52
CA GLU A 242 29.40 15.12 -15.61
C GLU A 242 30.61 14.45 -16.29
N ASN A 243 30.65 13.11 -16.40
CA ASN A 243 31.80 12.34 -16.90
C ASN A 243 31.58 11.69 -18.26
N GLU A 244 30.59 12.12 -19.07
CA GLU A 244 30.38 11.57 -20.42
C GLU A 244 31.52 11.82 -21.42
N ASP A 245 32.54 12.63 -21.08
CA ASP A 245 33.68 13.00 -21.97
C ASP A 245 34.99 12.25 -21.70
N GLU A 246 35.08 11.33 -20.73
CA GLU A 246 36.30 10.55 -20.50
C GLU A 246 36.05 9.02 -20.57
N GLU A 247 36.57 8.42 -21.67
CA GLU A 247 36.79 6.98 -21.85
C GLU A 247 37.53 6.37 -20.66
N LYS A 248 36.79 5.77 -19.77
CA LYS A 248 37.10 4.55 -19.00
C LYS A 248 35.92 4.20 -18.08
N SER A 249 34.81 3.77 -18.66
CA SER A 249 33.78 3.11 -17.86
C SER A 249 34.38 1.77 -17.37
N LYS A 250 34.71 1.71 -16.10
CA LYS A 250 34.79 0.45 -15.40
C LYS A 250 33.39 -0.15 -15.49
N THR A 251 33.15 -1.01 -16.46
CA THR A 251 31.93 -1.79 -16.62
C THR A 251 31.78 -2.70 -15.42
N THR A 252 31.18 -2.18 -14.34
CA THR A 252 30.73 -3.05 -13.25
C THR A 252 29.61 -3.94 -13.78
N PRO A 253 29.47 -5.19 -13.36
CA PRO A 253 28.42 -6.09 -13.83
C PRO A 253 27.00 -5.54 -13.67
N LEU A 254 26.83 -4.51 -12.84
CA LEU A 254 25.53 -3.85 -12.54
C LEU A 254 25.30 -2.57 -13.33
N THR A 255 26.25 -2.16 -14.21
CA THR A 255 26.10 -0.98 -15.09
C THR A 255 24.91 -1.18 -16.01
N GLY A 256 23.93 -0.27 -15.95
CA GLY A 256 22.68 -0.35 -16.73
C GLY A 256 21.49 -0.92 -15.98
N ILE A 257 21.66 -1.53 -14.80
CA ILE A 257 20.54 -1.94 -13.96
C ILE A 257 19.99 -0.71 -13.24
N ARG A 258 18.74 -0.33 -13.55
CA ARG A 258 18.03 0.79 -12.88
C ARG A 258 17.25 0.33 -11.65
N GLN A 259 16.75 -0.90 -11.70
CA GLN A 259 15.97 -1.52 -10.62
C GLN A 259 16.20 -3.02 -10.65
N ALA A 260 16.29 -3.64 -9.48
CA ALA A 260 16.33 -5.09 -9.30
C ALA A 260 15.38 -5.51 -8.18
N ILE A 261 14.78 -6.67 -8.33
CA ILE A 261 13.94 -7.30 -7.30
C ILE A 261 14.58 -8.65 -6.98
N LEU A 262 14.85 -8.88 -5.70
CA LEU A 262 15.33 -10.15 -5.18
C LEU A 262 14.24 -10.73 -4.27
N GLU A 263 13.96 -12.02 -4.45
CA GLU A 263 13.01 -12.76 -3.62
C GLU A 263 13.67 -14.03 -3.11
N GLY A 264 13.44 -14.41 -1.86
CA GLY A 264 14.02 -15.58 -1.22
C GLY A 264 14.09 -15.45 0.29
N GLY A 265 14.86 -16.30 0.95
CA GLY A 265 15.16 -16.21 2.37
C GLY A 265 16.55 -15.63 2.63
N ASN A 266 16.74 -15.09 3.83
CA ASN A 266 18.01 -14.53 4.32
C ASN A 266 18.66 -13.51 3.38
N LEU A 267 17.83 -12.68 2.73
CA LEU A 267 18.30 -11.78 1.69
C LEU A 267 19.22 -10.69 2.23
N ARG A 268 19.02 -10.23 3.49
CA ARG A 268 19.81 -9.13 4.06
C ARG A 268 21.29 -9.49 4.20
N ASP A 269 21.60 -10.76 4.46
CA ASP A 269 22.97 -11.28 4.61
C ASP A 269 23.56 -11.82 3.29
N ASN A 270 22.84 -11.65 2.17
CA ASN A 270 23.25 -12.20 0.89
C ASN A 270 24.35 -11.34 0.23
N GLU A 271 25.40 -11.97 -0.30
CA GLU A 271 26.50 -11.28 -0.99
C GLU A 271 26.06 -10.41 -2.16
N PHE A 272 24.97 -10.78 -2.86
CA PHE A 272 24.43 -9.95 -3.94
C PHE A 272 23.88 -8.63 -3.41
N VAL A 273 23.22 -8.66 -2.26
CA VAL A 273 22.69 -7.44 -1.61
C VAL A 273 23.83 -6.48 -1.27
N HIS A 274 24.89 -6.98 -0.66
CA HIS A 274 26.09 -6.19 -0.36
C HIS A 274 26.73 -5.62 -1.63
N LYS A 275 26.83 -6.41 -2.70
CA LYS A 275 27.32 -5.91 -4.00
C LYS A 275 26.44 -4.82 -4.61
N PHE A 276 25.12 -4.89 -4.46
CA PHE A 276 24.22 -3.82 -4.90
C PHE A 276 24.46 -2.53 -4.11
N GLU A 277 24.61 -2.63 -2.79
CA GLU A 277 24.91 -1.48 -1.91
C GLU A 277 26.27 -0.85 -2.24
N GLU A 278 27.32 -1.67 -2.39
CA GLU A 278 28.67 -1.23 -2.78
C GLU A 278 28.70 -0.51 -4.14
N ASN A 279 27.77 -0.86 -5.04
CA ASN A 279 27.60 -0.22 -6.34
C ASN A 279 26.56 0.93 -6.31
N GLY A 280 26.32 1.55 -5.15
CA GLY A 280 25.48 2.74 -5.02
C GLY A 280 23.99 2.48 -5.21
N CYS A 281 23.52 1.24 -5.14
CA CYS A 281 22.09 0.93 -5.14
C CYS A 281 21.51 1.08 -3.74
N ILE A 282 20.30 1.60 -3.66
CA ILE A 282 19.57 1.79 -2.40
C ILE A 282 18.26 1.01 -2.41
N PHE A 283 17.73 0.70 -1.24
CA PHE A 283 16.42 0.08 -1.12
C PHE A 283 15.29 1.06 -1.48
N SER A 284 14.32 0.61 -2.24
CA SER A 284 13.07 1.35 -2.48
C SER A 284 11.86 0.63 -1.91
N ALA A 285 11.97 -0.68 -1.69
CA ALA A 285 10.97 -1.47 -0.98
C ALA A 285 11.62 -2.70 -0.33
N MET A 286 11.01 -3.13 0.77
CA MET A 286 11.41 -4.31 1.53
C MET A 286 10.16 -5.07 1.99
N THR A 287 10.19 -6.40 1.89
CA THR A 287 9.15 -7.26 2.46
C THR A 287 9.75 -8.05 3.59
N LEU A 288 9.16 -7.91 4.77
CA LEU A 288 9.61 -8.46 6.03
C LEU A 288 8.64 -9.54 6.50
N GLU A 289 9.17 -10.67 6.94
CA GLU A 289 8.41 -11.73 7.61
C GLU A 289 8.42 -11.50 9.12
N TYR A 290 7.23 -11.51 9.72
CA TYR A 290 7.03 -11.45 11.16
C TYR A 290 6.14 -12.60 11.61
N GLN A 291 6.49 -13.20 12.75
CA GLN A 291 5.69 -14.21 13.42
C GLN A 291 5.08 -13.62 14.69
N ASN A 292 3.79 -13.86 14.92
CA ASN A 292 3.15 -13.47 16.17
C ASN A 292 3.68 -14.35 17.31
N ALA A 293 3.98 -13.73 18.46
CA ALA A 293 4.54 -14.43 19.62
C ALA A 293 3.51 -15.31 20.35
N SER A 294 2.22 -15.01 20.20
CA SER A 294 1.12 -15.62 20.97
C SER A 294 0.19 -16.49 20.11
N THR A 295 0.23 -16.34 18.81
CA THR A 295 -0.63 -17.06 17.85
C THR A 295 0.23 -17.69 16.75
N PRO A 296 -0.27 -18.71 16.03
CA PRO A 296 0.49 -19.34 14.93
C PRO A 296 0.59 -18.47 13.67
N GLU A 297 0.16 -17.22 13.74
CA GLU A 297 0.11 -16.32 12.59
C GLU A 297 1.50 -15.83 12.18
N THR A 298 1.78 -15.88 10.89
CA THR A 298 2.95 -15.26 10.24
C THR A 298 2.46 -14.29 9.17
N ILE A 299 3.05 -13.10 9.11
CA ILE A 299 2.69 -12.07 8.15
C ILE A 299 3.90 -11.60 7.35
N HIS A 300 3.67 -11.28 6.08
CA HIS A 300 4.63 -10.56 5.27
C HIS A 300 4.18 -9.11 5.13
N ILE A 301 4.96 -8.19 5.66
CA ILE A 301 4.73 -6.74 5.53
C ILE A 301 5.66 -6.18 4.48
N ARG A 302 5.10 -5.49 3.49
CA ARG A 302 5.84 -4.73 2.50
C ARG A 302 5.82 -3.25 2.88
N ALA A 303 7.02 -2.70 3.04
CA ALA A 303 7.29 -1.29 3.22
C ALA A 303 7.91 -0.76 1.92
N GLU A 304 7.32 0.27 1.31
CA GLU A 304 7.82 0.80 0.05
C GLU A 304 7.61 2.32 -0.08
N PHE A 305 8.53 2.97 -0.80
CA PHE A 305 8.33 4.34 -1.28
C PHE A 305 7.81 4.30 -2.71
N LYS A 306 6.57 4.72 -2.92
CA LYS A 306 5.87 4.55 -4.19
C LYS A 306 5.21 5.83 -4.70
N GLY A 307 5.09 5.91 -6.01
CA GLY A 307 4.41 7.00 -6.68
C GLY A 307 5.34 8.16 -7.07
N SER A 308 4.76 9.30 -7.47
CA SER A 308 5.44 10.56 -7.78
C SER A 308 4.61 11.74 -7.23
N PRO A 309 5.03 12.46 -6.17
CA PRO A 309 6.20 12.17 -5.33
C PRO A 309 6.14 10.79 -4.69
N LYS A 310 7.27 10.27 -4.23
CA LYS A 310 7.35 8.95 -3.59
C LYS A 310 6.89 9.06 -2.14
N ILE A 311 5.76 8.46 -1.82
CA ILE A 311 5.20 8.41 -0.48
C ILE A 311 5.46 7.03 0.12
N PHE A 312 5.76 6.98 1.41
CA PHE A 312 5.94 5.74 2.14
C PHE A 312 4.60 5.04 2.36
N GLU A 313 4.52 3.79 1.95
CA GLU A 313 3.34 2.93 2.06
C GLU A 313 3.69 1.62 2.75
N VAL A 314 2.73 1.11 3.52
CA VAL A 314 2.82 -0.17 4.23
C VAL A 314 1.64 -1.04 3.83
N SER A 315 1.91 -2.28 3.44
CA SER A 315 0.87 -3.27 3.11
C SER A 315 1.21 -4.64 3.68
N ILE A 316 0.20 -5.41 4.10
CA ILE A 316 0.35 -6.83 4.40
C ILE A 316 0.11 -7.58 3.10
N VAL A 317 1.14 -8.24 2.59
CA VAL A 317 1.10 -8.91 1.28
C VAL A 317 0.71 -10.37 1.38
N ASN A 318 1.10 -11.04 2.46
CA ASN A 318 0.73 -12.42 2.74
C ASN A 318 0.46 -12.61 4.24
N ILE A 319 -0.42 -13.55 4.55
CA ILE A 319 -0.74 -13.96 5.90
C ILE A 319 -0.78 -15.48 5.88
N PHE A 320 -0.09 -16.10 6.83
CA PHE A 320 0.00 -17.55 6.96
C PHE A 320 -0.36 -17.97 8.38
N GLU A 321 -0.91 -19.16 8.51
CA GLU A 321 -1.08 -19.84 9.76
C GLU A 321 -0.15 -21.07 9.78
N ASN A 322 0.64 -21.23 10.82
CA ASN A 322 1.57 -22.35 10.94
C ASN A 322 0.84 -23.51 11.65
N GLU A 323 0.57 -24.58 10.95
CA GLU A 323 0.01 -25.81 11.52
C GLU A 323 1.15 -26.72 12.00
N GLY A 324 1.45 -26.70 13.30
CA GLY A 324 2.33 -27.67 13.97
C GLY A 324 3.82 -27.56 13.67
N LEU A 325 4.58 -28.58 14.09
CA LEU A 325 6.04 -28.64 14.00
C LEU A 325 6.61 -28.91 12.59
N GLU A 326 5.78 -29.37 11.66
CA GLU A 326 6.13 -29.56 10.24
C GLU A 326 5.39 -28.52 9.40
N ALA A 327 5.84 -27.29 9.50
CA ALA A 327 5.15 -26.10 9.03
C ALA A 327 4.87 -26.08 7.53
N LYS A 328 3.71 -26.55 7.13
CA LYS A 328 3.04 -26.01 5.93
C LYS A 328 2.37 -24.72 6.33
N LYS A 329 2.94 -23.61 5.86
CA LYS A 329 2.30 -22.29 6.00
C LYS A 329 1.05 -22.28 5.13
N GLU A 330 -0.14 -22.36 5.72
CA GLU A 330 -1.40 -22.19 4.99
C GLU A 330 -1.76 -20.71 4.91
N GLN A 331 -2.29 -20.29 3.77
CA GLN A 331 -2.71 -18.92 3.59
C GLN A 331 -3.94 -18.61 4.45
N SER A 332 -3.82 -17.64 5.34
CA SER A 332 -4.84 -17.19 6.29
C SER A 332 -5.26 -15.74 6.03
N SER A 333 -6.13 -15.21 6.87
CA SER A 333 -6.57 -13.81 6.82
C SER A 333 -6.68 -13.23 8.23
N LEU A 334 -6.11 -12.06 8.45
CA LEU A 334 -6.37 -11.28 9.65
C LEU A 334 -7.76 -10.63 9.58
N SER A 335 -8.38 -10.38 10.73
CA SER A 335 -9.55 -9.51 10.77
C SER A 335 -9.18 -8.12 10.24
N VAL A 336 -10.15 -7.43 9.64
CA VAL A 336 -9.95 -6.07 9.09
C VAL A 336 -9.34 -5.14 10.13
N LYS A 337 -9.83 -5.22 11.38
CA LYS A 337 -9.33 -4.42 12.50
C LYS A 337 -7.86 -4.72 12.80
N LYS A 338 -7.50 -6.00 12.99
CA LYS A 338 -6.11 -6.40 13.30
C LYS A 338 -5.15 -6.06 12.16
N ASN A 339 -5.60 -6.21 10.92
CA ASN A 339 -4.82 -5.83 9.73
C ASN A 339 -4.49 -4.32 9.73
N LEU A 340 -5.48 -3.48 10.04
CA LEU A 340 -5.26 -2.03 10.14
C LEU A 340 -4.35 -1.68 11.32
N GLU A 341 -4.56 -2.27 12.51
CA GLU A 341 -3.74 -2.06 13.70
C GLU A 341 -2.26 -2.38 13.45
N VAL A 342 -1.95 -3.50 12.81
CA VAL A 342 -0.58 -3.90 12.48
C VAL A 342 0.06 -2.91 11.51
N ARG A 343 -0.64 -2.51 10.44
CA ARG A 343 -0.11 -1.54 9.47
C ARG A 343 0.10 -0.16 10.10
N THR A 344 -0.82 0.27 10.96
CA THR A 344 -0.72 1.53 11.70
C THR A 344 0.48 1.52 12.65
N ALA A 345 0.69 0.44 13.41
CA ALA A 345 1.84 0.30 14.30
C ALA A 345 3.16 0.36 13.52
N PHE A 346 3.24 -0.37 12.41
CA PHE A 346 4.42 -0.38 11.55
C PHE A 346 4.71 1.02 10.93
N TRP A 347 3.70 1.67 10.40
CA TRP A 347 3.83 3.00 9.81
C TRP A 347 4.28 4.04 10.84
N ASN A 348 3.73 3.99 12.06
CA ASN A 348 4.10 4.88 13.15
C ASN A 348 5.57 4.70 13.57
N ASN A 349 6.04 3.46 13.68
CA ASN A 349 7.43 3.17 13.99
C ASN A 349 8.36 3.63 12.85
N ALA A 350 8.00 3.38 11.60
CA ALA A 350 8.74 3.88 10.44
C ALA A 350 8.84 5.41 10.43
N ARG A 351 7.76 6.12 10.80
CA ARG A 351 7.75 7.58 10.94
C ARG A 351 8.72 8.06 12.02
N ILE A 352 8.74 7.41 13.17
CA ILE A 352 9.66 7.75 14.26
C ILE A 352 11.11 7.58 13.80
N ILE A 353 11.43 6.44 13.18
CA ILE A 353 12.76 6.15 12.62
C ILE A 353 13.17 7.21 11.58
N TYR A 354 12.25 7.51 10.64
CA TYR A 354 12.49 8.52 9.62
C TYR A 354 12.84 9.88 10.22
N ASN A 355 12.07 10.34 11.20
CA ASN A 355 12.31 11.62 11.86
C ASN A 355 13.64 11.64 12.63
N GLU A 356 14.01 10.54 13.28
CA GLU A 356 15.30 10.40 13.96
C GLU A 356 16.48 10.52 12.98
N ILE A 357 16.36 9.93 11.79
CA ILE A 357 17.42 9.99 10.75
C ILE A 357 17.51 11.39 10.15
N VAL A 358 16.37 11.99 9.80
CA VAL A 358 16.35 13.35 9.23
C VAL A 358 16.83 14.39 10.25
N SER A 359 16.55 14.22 11.53
CA SER A 359 16.99 15.17 12.58
C SER A 359 18.51 15.15 12.84
N LYS A 360 19.23 14.13 12.36
CA LYS A 360 20.69 14.04 12.45
C LYS A 360 21.42 14.78 11.32
N GLN A 361 20.67 15.35 10.38
CA GLN A 361 21.23 16.18 9.29
C GLN A 361 21.59 17.57 9.78
#